data_5422b6d925993c71c14618b6b1fa1420
#
_entry.id   5422b6d925993c71c14618b6b1fa1420
#
_cell.length_a   1.000
_cell.length_b   1.000
_cell.length_c   1.000
_cell.angle_alpha   90.00
_cell.angle_beta   90.00
_cell.angle_gamma   90.00
#
_symmetry.space_group_name_H-M   'P 1'
#
loop_
_entity.id
_entity.type
_entity.pdbx_description
1 polymer ?
#
loop_
_entity_poly.entity_id
_entity_poly.type
_entity_poly.pdbx_seq_one_letter_code
_entity_poly.pdbx_strand_id
1 'polypeptide(L)'
;MRTTSPLSRFIVSLACVAVVLLWGCAAATFVSPARWPWTGVLTLGFPFFVAAVVMTGVLVLLLARRFWYVPVVGLAACGVSLRTYFPINISHKVPADAIKVLSYNTHGFGNKATDEEGRNIVAEYIRTSGADIVCTQENSYGPGAAFDSLMNAICEPPMRWDTVYINGNTYGLFTHYPVLSKRKIYDEGYNGAAEFRLLLAPKDTLIVLNCHLQSMMLSQEDRDSYHYLVKDPTENTEATSRRLFSKISQAASIRAEQVEILANYLDSLRGRNIILCGDFNDSPVSYTHRRIVSSGLNDAFTRSGNGLGRSFNRDAIVVRIDNILHSDHWKPYGATVDNSIDASDHYPIFTYLVRCSAP
;
A
#
# COMPACT_ATOMS: atom_id res chain seq x y z
N MET A 1 2.80 -10.91 50.81
CA MET A 1 2.66 -10.94 49.31
C MET A 1 1.27 -11.47 48.99
N ARG A 2 0.36 -10.67 48.38
CA ARG A 2 -0.94 -11.20 47.93
C ARG A 2 -0.68 -12.18 46.80
N THR A 3 -1.02 -13.45 46.98
CA THR A 3 -0.97 -14.46 45.93
C THR A 3 -1.87 -14.06 44.78
N THR A 4 -1.33 -14.09 43.56
CA THR A 4 -2.14 -13.83 42.35
C THR A 4 -3.16 -14.93 42.20
N SER A 5 -4.45 -14.59 41.96
CA SER A 5 -5.48 -15.55 41.70
C SER A 5 -5.17 -16.41 40.45
N PRO A 6 -5.66 -17.64 40.33
CA PRO A 6 -5.49 -18.44 39.12
C PRO A 6 -5.96 -17.70 37.85
N LEU A 7 -7.09 -16.97 37.96
CA LEU A 7 -7.64 -16.18 36.87
C LEU A 7 -6.68 -15.06 36.45
N SER A 8 -6.06 -14.33 37.40
CA SER A 8 -5.08 -13.30 37.06
C SER A 8 -3.86 -13.87 36.34
N ARG A 9 -3.37 -15.05 36.76
CA ARG A 9 -2.26 -15.75 36.08
C ARG A 9 -2.63 -16.13 34.65
N PHE A 10 -3.82 -16.68 34.44
CA PHE A 10 -4.31 -17.03 33.11
C PHE A 10 -4.37 -15.82 32.17
N ILE A 11 -4.96 -14.73 32.63
CA ILE A 11 -5.07 -13.49 31.84
C ILE A 11 -3.69 -12.93 31.46
N VAL A 12 -2.75 -12.91 32.42
CA VAL A 12 -1.36 -12.46 32.14
C VAL A 12 -0.68 -13.37 31.14
N SER A 13 -0.85 -14.70 31.27
CA SER A 13 -0.30 -15.64 30.29
C SER A 13 -0.87 -15.40 28.89
N LEU A 14 -2.18 -15.16 28.78
CA LEU A 14 -2.82 -14.83 27.52
C LEU A 14 -2.28 -13.53 26.91
N ALA A 15 -2.08 -12.50 27.74
CA ALA A 15 -1.46 -11.24 27.30
C ALA A 15 -0.01 -11.44 26.83
N CYS A 16 0.78 -12.25 27.54
CA CYS A 16 2.14 -12.58 27.10
C CYS A 16 2.16 -13.30 25.75
N VAL A 17 1.24 -14.27 25.54
CA VAL A 17 1.11 -14.97 24.25
C VAL A 17 0.75 -13.97 23.14
N ALA A 18 -0.22 -13.11 23.35
CA ALA A 18 -0.61 -12.08 22.37
C ALA A 18 0.56 -11.16 22.02
N VAL A 19 1.36 -10.72 23.02
CA VAL A 19 2.56 -9.90 22.81
C VAL A 19 3.63 -10.65 22.00
N VAL A 20 3.89 -11.93 22.31
CA VAL A 20 4.87 -12.74 21.56
C VAL A 20 4.43 -12.91 20.10
N LEU A 21 3.16 -13.15 19.84
CA LEU A 21 2.61 -13.24 18.48
C LEU A 21 2.73 -11.91 17.74
N LEU A 22 2.43 -10.79 18.39
CA LEU A 22 2.61 -9.45 17.81
C LEU A 22 4.07 -9.19 17.44
N TRP A 23 5.01 -9.51 18.32
CA TRP A 23 6.45 -9.35 18.06
C TRP A 23 6.92 -10.27 16.93
N GLY A 24 6.45 -11.52 16.90
CA GLY A 24 6.74 -12.47 15.83
C GLY A 24 6.24 -11.93 14.48
N CYS A 25 5.05 -11.35 14.45
CA CYS A 25 4.48 -10.72 13.26
C CYS A 25 5.32 -9.50 12.80
N ALA A 26 5.68 -8.60 13.71
CA ALA A 26 6.54 -7.46 13.38
C ALA A 26 7.93 -7.90 12.92
N ALA A 27 8.52 -8.92 13.56
CA ALA A 27 9.81 -9.48 13.17
C ALA A 27 9.77 -10.19 11.79
N ALA A 28 8.63 -10.78 11.41
CA ALA A 28 8.46 -11.42 10.11
C ALA A 28 8.67 -10.45 8.93
N THR A 29 8.48 -9.15 9.13
CA THR A 29 8.78 -8.14 8.10
C THR A 29 10.25 -8.09 7.69
N PHE A 30 11.16 -8.64 8.48
CA PHE A 30 12.60 -8.73 8.19
C PHE A 30 12.98 -10.03 7.47
N VAL A 31 12.04 -10.96 7.32
CA VAL A 31 12.27 -12.27 6.71
C VAL A 31 11.62 -12.30 5.34
N SER A 32 12.43 -12.57 4.30
CA SER A 32 11.91 -12.63 2.93
C SER A 32 10.94 -13.81 2.75
N PRO A 33 9.71 -13.54 2.27
CA PRO A 33 8.76 -14.59 1.90
C PRO A 33 9.24 -15.49 0.75
N ALA A 34 10.19 -15.05 -0.07
CA ALA A 34 10.82 -15.93 -1.07
C ALA A 34 11.56 -17.11 -0.41
N ARG A 35 12.11 -16.89 0.80
CA ARG A 35 12.76 -17.96 1.58
C ARG A 35 11.79 -18.68 2.51
N TRP A 36 10.85 -17.95 3.12
CA TRP A 36 9.88 -18.45 4.10
C TRP A 36 8.48 -17.92 3.78
N PRO A 37 7.75 -18.53 2.81
CA PRO A 37 6.50 -18.00 2.27
C PRO A 37 5.42 -17.68 3.31
N TRP A 38 5.36 -18.47 4.40
CA TRP A 38 4.39 -18.28 5.48
C TRP A 38 4.56 -16.94 6.24
N THR A 39 5.73 -16.31 6.17
CA THR A 39 5.96 -15.00 6.82
C THR A 39 5.10 -13.91 6.21
N GLY A 40 4.81 -13.99 4.90
CA GLY A 40 3.88 -13.07 4.24
C GLY A 40 2.45 -13.18 4.78
N VAL A 41 1.99 -14.41 5.09
CA VAL A 41 0.67 -14.61 5.73
C VAL A 41 0.68 -14.10 7.16
N LEU A 42 1.76 -14.35 7.91
CA LEU A 42 1.87 -13.91 9.31
C LEU A 42 1.77 -12.38 9.43
N THR A 43 2.40 -11.63 8.51
CA THR A 43 2.36 -10.15 8.55
C THR A 43 0.97 -9.58 8.30
N LEU A 44 0.09 -10.27 7.58
CA LEU A 44 -1.33 -9.90 7.45
C LEU A 44 -2.08 -9.98 8.79
N GLY A 45 -1.59 -10.80 9.72
CA GLY A 45 -2.14 -10.94 11.06
C GLY A 45 -1.88 -9.74 11.99
N PHE A 46 -1.02 -8.78 11.60
CA PHE A 46 -0.59 -7.68 12.46
C PHE A 46 -1.75 -6.93 13.15
N PRO A 47 -2.80 -6.45 12.47
CA PRO A 47 -3.89 -5.73 13.13
C PRO A 47 -4.67 -6.59 14.13
N PHE A 48 -4.80 -7.89 13.86
CA PHE A 48 -5.48 -8.82 14.77
C PHE A 48 -4.68 -9.04 16.05
N PHE A 49 -3.35 -9.17 15.94
CA PHE A 49 -2.49 -9.28 17.12
C PHE A 49 -2.42 -7.99 17.93
N VAL A 50 -2.45 -6.83 17.27
CA VAL A 50 -2.60 -5.53 17.96
C VAL A 50 -3.92 -5.50 18.75
N ALA A 51 -5.04 -5.88 18.13
CA ALA A 51 -6.34 -5.94 18.80
C ALA A 51 -6.32 -6.92 19.97
N ALA A 52 -5.70 -8.09 19.82
CA ALA A 52 -5.56 -9.07 20.90
C ALA A 52 -4.74 -8.55 22.09
N VAL A 53 -3.63 -7.83 21.84
CA VAL A 53 -2.84 -7.19 22.90
C VAL A 53 -3.63 -6.09 23.60
N VAL A 54 -4.40 -5.27 22.86
CA VAL A 54 -5.25 -4.23 23.45
C VAL A 54 -6.35 -4.86 24.31
N MET A 55 -7.07 -5.86 23.78
CA MET A 55 -8.14 -6.55 24.52
C MET A 55 -7.63 -7.23 25.80
N THR A 56 -6.54 -8.00 25.69
CA THR A 56 -5.91 -8.64 26.86
C THR A 56 -5.34 -7.59 27.82
N GLY A 57 -4.86 -6.47 27.31
CA GLY A 57 -4.41 -5.33 28.10
C GLY A 57 -5.52 -4.73 28.96
N VAL A 58 -6.72 -4.56 28.42
CA VAL A 58 -7.90 -4.13 29.17
C VAL A 58 -8.23 -5.14 30.29
N LEU A 59 -8.20 -6.44 29.98
CA LEU A 59 -8.43 -7.48 30.99
C LEU A 59 -7.34 -7.48 32.09
N VAL A 60 -6.09 -7.26 31.74
CA VAL A 60 -4.96 -7.11 32.69
C VAL A 60 -5.20 -5.90 33.61
N LEU A 61 -5.64 -4.76 33.07
CA LEU A 61 -5.94 -3.57 33.87
C LEU A 61 -7.08 -3.80 34.86
N LEU A 62 -8.10 -4.56 34.48
CA LEU A 62 -9.26 -4.83 35.32
C LEU A 62 -8.98 -5.90 36.39
N LEU A 63 -8.29 -6.99 36.04
CA LEU A 63 -8.21 -8.21 36.85
C LEU A 63 -6.82 -8.55 37.37
N ALA A 64 -5.77 -7.94 36.79
CA ALA A 64 -4.36 -8.20 37.11
C ALA A 64 -3.48 -6.94 37.02
N ARG A 65 -4.00 -5.80 37.44
CA ARG A 65 -3.42 -4.44 37.18
C ARG A 65 -1.94 -4.29 37.51
N ARG A 66 -1.39 -5.09 38.42
CA ARG A 66 0.08 -5.06 38.71
C ARG A 66 0.94 -5.40 37.51
N PHE A 67 0.40 -6.08 36.48
CA PHE A 67 1.08 -6.48 35.26
C PHE A 67 0.76 -5.59 34.05
N TRP A 68 0.23 -4.38 34.30
CA TRP A 68 -0.13 -3.40 33.26
C TRP A 68 0.96 -3.14 32.23
N TYR A 69 2.22 -3.30 32.65
CA TYR A 69 3.38 -3.07 31.80
C TYR A 69 3.53 -4.10 30.66
N VAL A 70 2.96 -5.29 30.78
CA VAL A 70 3.08 -6.36 29.75
C VAL A 70 2.50 -5.89 28.41
N PRO A 71 1.22 -5.52 28.27
CA PRO A 71 0.69 -5.02 27.01
C PRO A 71 1.32 -3.69 26.58
N VAL A 72 1.67 -2.80 27.52
CA VAL A 72 2.31 -1.52 27.19
C VAL A 72 3.69 -1.72 26.57
N VAL A 73 4.54 -2.56 27.16
CA VAL A 73 5.86 -2.90 26.59
C VAL A 73 5.67 -3.63 25.25
N GLY A 74 4.68 -4.54 25.17
CA GLY A 74 4.35 -5.25 23.94
C GLY A 74 4.06 -4.32 22.77
N LEU A 75 3.22 -3.31 22.97
CA LEU A 75 2.90 -2.31 21.95
C LEU A 75 4.05 -1.34 21.69
N ALA A 76 4.73 -0.87 22.75
CA ALA A 76 5.83 0.07 22.60
C ALA A 76 6.99 -0.49 21.78
N ALA A 77 7.32 -1.78 21.94
CA ALA A 77 8.35 -2.45 21.13
C ALA A 77 7.98 -2.53 19.63
N CYS A 78 6.70 -2.48 19.30
CA CYS A 78 6.19 -2.44 17.92
C CYS A 78 5.85 -1.01 17.45
N GLY A 79 6.30 0.04 18.15
CA GLY A 79 5.92 1.43 17.89
C GLY A 79 6.13 1.88 16.44
N VAL A 80 7.23 1.46 15.81
CA VAL A 80 7.49 1.76 14.38
C VAL A 80 6.44 1.09 13.48
N SER A 81 6.17 -0.20 13.69
CA SER A 81 5.15 -0.95 12.92
C SER A 81 3.76 -0.38 13.14
N LEU A 82 3.41 -0.05 14.39
CA LEU A 82 2.13 0.61 14.73
C LEU A 82 1.99 1.94 14.00
N ARG A 83 3.04 2.79 14.02
CA ARG A 83 3.02 4.07 13.32
C ARG A 83 2.93 3.89 11.79
N THR A 84 3.53 2.86 11.23
CA THR A 84 3.45 2.58 9.78
C THR A 84 2.05 2.09 9.40
N TYR A 85 1.42 1.27 10.25
CA TYR A 85 0.09 0.71 9.99
C TYR A 85 -1.03 1.72 10.27
N PHE A 86 -0.92 2.46 11.37
CA PHE A 86 -1.91 3.44 11.83
C PHE A 86 -1.22 4.74 12.23
N PRO A 87 -0.77 5.55 11.26
CA PRO A 87 -0.13 6.82 11.55
C PRO A 87 -1.10 7.81 12.19
N ILE A 88 -0.56 8.62 13.09
CA ILE A 88 -1.22 9.78 13.68
C ILE A 88 -0.29 10.96 13.48
N ASN A 89 -0.71 11.93 12.66
CA ASN A 89 0.05 13.12 12.34
C ASN A 89 -0.79 14.37 12.62
N ILE A 90 -0.12 15.44 13.01
CA ILE A 90 -0.74 16.76 13.12
C ILE A 90 -0.90 17.31 11.69
N SER A 91 -2.12 17.68 11.32
CA SER A 91 -2.38 18.29 10.02
C SER A 91 -1.76 19.68 9.94
N HIS A 92 -1.02 19.92 8.89
CA HIS A 92 -0.43 21.21 8.55
C HIS A 92 -1.07 21.76 7.28
N LYS A 93 -1.14 23.10 7.18
CA LYS A 93 -1.58 23.74 5.93
C LYS A 93 -0.63 23.36 4.80
N VAL A 94 -1.18 22.95 3.68
CA VAL A 94 -0.41 22.65 2.47
C VAL A 94 0.20 23.94 1.93
N PRO A 95 1.51 24.02 1.72
CA PRO A 95 2.15 25.17 1.10
C PRO A 95 1.68 25.38 -0.34
N ALA A 96 1.71 26.62 -0.82
CA ALA A 96 1.20 26.97 -2.14
C ALA A 96 2.08 26.44 -3.31
N ASP A 97 3.33 26.15 -3.04
CA ASP A 97 4.31 25.58 -3.98
C ASP A 97 4.35 24.05 -3.98
N ALA A 98 3.43 23.40 -3.25
CA ALA A 98 3.34 21.95 -3.21
C ALA A 98 2.80 21.40 -4.54
N ILE A 99 3.42 20.32 -5.02
CA ILE A 99 2.87 19.52 -6.12
C ILE A 99 1.95 18.43 -5.57
N LYS A 100 0.80 18.22 -6.20
CA LYS A 100 -0.12 17.13 -5.86
C LYS A 100 0.22 15.90 -6.68
N VAL A 101 0.49 14.79 -6.00
CA VAL A 101 0.76 13.47 -6.59
C VAL A 101 -0.37 12.53 -6.26
N LEU A 102 -0.88 11.84 -7.26
CA LEU A 102 -1.97 10.86 -7.17
C LEU A 102 -1.49 9.50 -7.67
N SER A 103 -1.84 8.42 -6.97
CA SER A 103 -1.69 7.03 -7.44
C SER A 103 -3.05 6.36 -7.42
N TYR A 104 -3.40 5.65 -8.51
CA TYR A 104 -4.70 5.03 -8.65
C TYR A 104 -4.62 3.72 -9.46
N ASN A 105 -4.87 2.59 -8.80
CA ASN A 105 -5.18 1.35 -9.51
C ASN A 105 -6.59 1.47 -10.07
N THR A 106 -6.71 1.58 -11.40
CA THR A 106 -7.95 1.96 -12.07
C THR A 106 -8.89 0.80 -12.35
N HIS A 107 -8.44 -0.44 -12.18
CA HIS A 107 -9.19 -1.65 -12.52
C HIS A 107 -9.91 -1.52 -13.88
N GLY A 108 -9.11 -1.28 -14.94
CA GLY A 108 -9.65 -1.09 -16.30
C GLY A 108 -10.47 0.18 -16.47
N PHE A 109 -10.10 1.26 -15.78
CA PHE A 109 -10.90 2.49 -15.70
C PHE A 109 -12.34 2.21 -15.21
N GLY A 110 -12.43 1.51 -14.06
CA GLY A 110 -13.70 1.15 -13.44
C GLY A 110 -14.50 0.16 -14.29
N ASN A 111 -13.84 -0.79 -14.96
CA ASN A 111 -14.47 -1.67 -15.95
C ASN A 111 -15.27 -0.90 -17.01
N LYS A 112 -14.78 0.28 -17.41
CA LYS A 112 -15.41 1.19 -18.38
C LYS A 112 -16.72 1.80 -17.89
N ALA A 113 -16.95 1.89 -16.58
CA ALA A 113 -18.13 2.54 -16.02
C ALA A 113 -18.23 4.02 -16.45
N THR A 114 -19.42 4.44 -16.85
CA THR A 114 -19.68 5.82 -17.28
C THR A 114 -20.72 6.50 -16.40
N ASP A 115 -20.64 7.82 -16.32
CA ASP A 115 -21.66 8.67 -15.70
C ASP A 115 -22.89 8.83 -16.62
N GLU A 116 -23.87 9.65 -16.21
CA GLU A 116 -25.09 9.92 -16.96
C GLU A 116 -24.82 10.63 -18.31
N GLU A 117 -23.71 11.35 -18.43
CA GLU A 117 -23.27 12.01 -19.66
C GLU A 117 -22.41 11.10 -20.56
N GLY A 118 -22.20 9.84 -20.18
CA GLY A 118 -21.41 8.87 -20.94
C GLY A 118 -19.88 9.04 -20.78
N ARG A 119 -19.41 9.85 -19.84
CA ARG A 119 -17.97 10.03 -19.55
C ARG A 119 -17.49 8.94 -18.61
N ASN A 120 -16.31 8.42 -18.82
CA ASN A 120 -15.73 7.44 -17.89
C ASN A 120 -15.49 8.07 -16.51
N ILE A 121 -16.05 7.47 -15.47
CA ILE A 121 -16.05 8.00 -14.09
C ILE A 121 -14.63 8.16 -13.56
N VAL A 122 -13.75 7.18 -13.80
CA VAL A 122 -12.34 7.22 -13.34
C VAL A 122 -11.56 8.28 -14.09
N ALA A 123 -11.78 8.39 -15.40
CA ALA A 123 -11.14 9.41 -16.23
C ALA A 123 -11.53 10.83 -15.78
N GLU A 124 -12.83 11.04 -15.52
CA GLU A 124 -13.33 12.32 -15.03
C GLU A 124 -12.79 12.67 -13.64
N TYR A 125 -12.68 11.68 -12.75
CA TYR A 125 -12.02 11.89 -11.46
C TYR A 125 -10.56 12.32 -11.61
N ILE A 126 -9.78 11.64 -12.48
CA ILE A 126 -8.38 12.01 -12.74
C ILE A 126 -8.30 13.43 -13.28
N ARG A 127 -9.14 13.77 -14.29
CA ARG A 127 -9.18 15.09 -14.93
C ARG A 127 -9.47 16.21 -13.93
N THR A 128 -10.39 15.98 -12.99
CA THR A 128 -10.83 16.98 -12.00
C THR A 128 -10.04 16.95 -10.70
N SER A 129 -9.13 15.99 -10.54
CA SER A 129 -8.35 15.80 -9.29
C SER A 129 -7.43 16.98 -8.95
N GLY A 130 -7.05 17.79 -9.94
CA GLY A 130 -6.06 18.86 -9.79
C GLY A 130 -4.65 18.35 -9.43
N ALA A 131 -4.32 17.10 -9.78
CA ALA A 131 -3.01 16.54 -9.52
C ALA A 131 -2.00 16.93 -10.60
N ASP A 132 -0.77 17.26 -10.20
CA ASP A 132 0.33 17.61 -11.11
C ASP A 132 1.00 16.36 -11.70
N ILE A 133 0.95 15.26 -10.96
CA ILE A 133 1.47 13.94 -11.35
C ILE A 133 0.46 12.88 -10.94
N VAL A 134 -0.01 12.08 -11.91
CA VAL A 134 -0.90 10.94 -11.68
C VAL A 134 -0.24 9.68 -12.21
N CYS A 135 -0.12 8.66 -11.37
CA CYS A 135 0.30 7.31 -11.75
C CYS A 135 -0.90 6.37 -11.71
N THR A 136 -1.15 5.66 -12.82
CA THR A 136 -2.25 4.69 -12.89
C THR A 136 -1.75 3.28 -13.15
N GLN A 137 -2.40 2.30 -12.53
CA GLN A 137 -2.13 0.87 -12.68
C GLN A 137 -3.39 0.17 -13.18
N GLU A 138 -3.25 -1.03 -13.71
CA GLU A 138 -4.35 -1.86 -14.24
C GLU A 138 -5.24 -1.13 -15.26
N ASN A 139 -4.67 -0.38 -16.15
CA ASN A 139 -5.46 0.36 -17.14
C ASN A 139 -6.21 -0.56 -18.12
N SER A 140 -5.81 -1.83 -18.25
CA SER A 140 -6.47 -2.89 -19.04
C SER A 140 -6.79 -2.53 -20.49
N TYR A 141 -6.13 -1.52 -21.03
CA TYR A 141 -6.19 -1.13 -22.43
C TYR A 141 -4.84 -1.45 -23.07
N GLY A 142 -4.87 -2.27 -24.11
CA GLY A 142 -3.75 -2.35 -25.02
C GLY A 142 -3.59 -1.05 -25.81
N PRO A 143 -2.42 -0.79 -26.39
CA PRO A 143 -2.23 0.34 -27.31
C PRO A 143 -3.28 0.33 -28.41
N GLY A 144 -3.90 1.48 -28.70
CA GLY A 144 -4.88 1.63 -29.76
C GLY A 144 -5.80 2.83 -29.61
N ALA A 145 -6.58 3.12 -30.64
CA ALA A 145 -7.37 4.36 -30.75
C ALA A 145 -8.37 4.57 -29.59
N ALA A 146 -8.94 3.51 -29.02
CA ALA A 146 -9.87 3.63 -27.89
C ALA A 146 -9.14 4.08 -26.61
N PHE A 147 -7.93 3.56 -26.38
CA PHE A 147 -7.09 3.97 -25.26
C PHE A 147 -6.60 5.40 -25.43
N ASP A 148 -6.11 5.75 -26.63
CA ASP A 148 -5.65 7.09 -26.95
C ASP A 148 -6.78 8.13 -26.78
N SER A 149 -8.01 7.77 -27.23
CA SER A 149 -9.18 8.62 -27.05
C SER A 149 -9.51 8.86 -25.58
N LEU A 150 -9.47 7.82 -24.73
CA LEU A 150 -9.70 7.95 -23.30
C LEU A 150 -8.61 8.80 -22.63
N MET A 151 -7.34 8.58 -22.98
CA MET A 151 -6.22 9.35 -22.42
C MET A 151 -6.32 10.83 -22.81
N ASN A 152 -6.67 11.12 -24.05
CA ASN A 152 -6.87 12.48 -24.53
C ASN A 152 -8.09 13.17 -23.89
N ALA A 153 -9.12 12.41 -23.48
CA ALA A 153 -10.24 12.97 -22.74
C ALA A 153 -9.88 13.39 -21.30
N ILE A 154 -8.85 12.77 -20.72
CA ILE A 154 -8.32 13.14 -19.38
C ILE A 154 -7.43 14.40 -19.49
N CYS A 155 -6.67 14.52 -20.58
CA CYS A 155 -5.61 15.51 -20.70
C CYS A 155 -6.10 16.81 -21.37
N GLU A 156 -6.36 17.81 -20.57
CA GLU A 156 -6.48 19.20 -21.07
C GLU A 156 -5.10 19.87 -21.00
N PRO A 157 -4.65 20.57 -22.07
CA PRO A 157 -3.36 21.27 -22.02
C PRO A 157 -3.26 22.25 -20.83
N PRO A 158 -2.14 22.32 -20.13
CA PRO A 158 -0.82 21.76 -20.45
C PRO A 158 -0.59 20.29 -19.99
N MET A 159 -1.57 19.62 -19.39
CA MET A 159 -1.42 18.22 -18.99
C MET A 159 -1.21 17.32 -20.23
N ARG A 160 -0.36 16.36 -20.08
CA ARG A 160 -0.02 15.35 -21.08
C ARG A 160 0.04 13.98 -20.43
N TRP A 161 -0.05 12.94 -21.24
CA TRP A 161 0.04 11.56 -20.75
C TRP A 161 1.16 10.81 -21.45
N ASP A 162 1.67 9.81 -20.79
CA ASP A 162 2.59 8.81 -21.33
C ASP A 162 2.36 7.45 -20.68
N THR A 163 2.80 6.38 -21.31
CA THR A 163 2.56 5.03 -20.82
C THR A 163 3.73 4.10 -21.08
N VAL A 164 3.85 3.08 -20.23
CA VAL A 164 4.68 1.91 -20.46
C VAL A 164 3.78 0.68 -20.46
N TYR A 165 3.80 -0.07 -21.55
CA TYR A 165 3.04 -1.29 -21.69
C TYR A 165 3.89 -2.49 -21.22
N ILE A 166 3.31 -3.32 -20.35
CA ILE A 166 3.94 -4.51 -19.80
C ILE A 166 2.93 -5.67 -19.86
N ASN A 167 3.14 -6.62 -20.77
CA ASN A 167 2.44 -7.92 -20.81
C ASN A 167 0.91 -7.86 -20.61
N GLY A 168 0.23 -6.97 -21.32
CA GLY A 168 -1.24 -6.83 -21.25
C GLY A 168 -1.72 -5.78 -20.25
N ASN A 169 -0.82 -5.22 -19.45
CA ASN A 169 -1.12 -4.13 -18.53
C ASN A 169 -0.43 -2.82 -18.96
N THR A 170 -1.06 -1.71 -18.71
CA THR A 170 -0.53 -0.37 -19.04
C THR A 170 -0.33 0.43 -17.76
N TYR A 171 0.89 0.92 -17.58
CA TYR A 171 1.28 1.83 -16.51
C TYR A 171 1.20 3.25 -17.04
N GLY A 172 0.26 4.03 -16.56
CA GLY A 172 0.00 5.39 -17.03
C GLY A 172 0.69 6.44 -16.17
N LEU A 173 1.09 7.51 -16.83
CA LEU A 173 1.53 8.75 -16.21
C LEU A 173 0.77 9.91 -16.84
N PHE A 174 0.18 10.78 -16.01
CA PHE A 174 -0.36 12.08 -16.44
C PHE A 174 0.39 13.17 -15.69
N THR A 175 0.82 14.21 -16.41
CA THR A 175 1.62 15.25 -15.77
C THR A 175 1.68 16.52 -16.63
N HIS A 176 1.91 17.66 -15.98
CA HIS A 176 2.20 18.94 -16.64
C HIS A 176 3.67 19.06 -17.06
N TYR A 177 4.54 18.20 -16.50
CA TYR A 177 5.98 18.28 -16.73
C TYR A 177 6.40 17.55 -18.01
N PRO A 178 7.41 18.04 -18.76
CA PRO A 178 7.95 17.32 -19.90
C PRO A 178 8.52 15.96 -19.51
N VAL A 179 8.12 14.91 -20.23
CA VAL A 179 8.68 13.57 -20.10
C VAL A 179 9.94 13.47 -20.95
N LEU A 180 11.10 13.31 -20.31
CA LEU A 180 12.40 13.19 -20.98
C LEU A 180 12.66 11.77 -21.50
N SER A 181 12.27 10.77 -20.73
CA SER A 181 12.40 9.36 -21.09
C SER A 181 11.46 8.52 -20.27
N LYS A 182 11.16 7.33 -20.79
CA LYS A 182 10.42 6.28 -20.11
C LYS A 182 11.05 4.93 -20.38
N ARG A 183 10.92 3.99 -19.44
CA ARG A 183 11.37 2.61 -19.63
C ARG A 183 10.67 1.65 -18.68
N LYS A 184 10.66 0.40 -19.08
CA LYS A 184 10.30 -0.73 -18.21
C LYS A 184 11.51 -1.07 -17.32
N ILE A 185 11.28 -1.30 -16.03
CA ILE A 185 12.30 -1.73 -15.07
C ILE A 185 12.33 -3.25 -15.01
N TYR A 186 11.16 -3.87 -14.81
CA TYR A 186 10.98 -5.32 -14.89
C TYR A 186 9.57 -5.65 -15.36
N ASP A 187 9.37 -6.87 -15.81
CA ASP A 187 8.06 -7.44 -16.20
C ASP A 187 7.97 -8.89 -15.76
N GLU A 188 6.87 -9.23 -15.12
CA GLU A 188 6.55 -10.60 -14.73
C GLU A 188 5.04 -10.80 -14.76
N GLY A 189 4.55 -11.48 -15.79
CA GLY A 189 3.11 -11.59 -16.05
C GLY A 189 2.47 -10.21 -16.21
N TYR A 190 1.38 -9.94 -15.50
CA TYR A 190 0.72 -8.63 -15.46
C TYR A 190 1.40 -7.60 -14.56
N ASN A 191 2.40 -8.04 -13.77
CA ASN A 191 3.08 -7.22 -12.79
C ASN A 191 4.34 -6.60 -13.37
N GLY A 192 4.75 -5.46 -12.82
CA GLY A 192 5.93 -4.79 -13.31
C GLY A 192 6.17 -3.45 -12.65
N ALA A 193 7.20 -2.77 -13.15
CA ALA A 193 7.48 -1.39 -12.79
C ALA A 193 7.98 -0.61 -14.00
N ALA A 194 7.50 0.63 -14.10
CA ALA A 194 7.85 1.60 -15.11
C ALA A 194 8.58 2.78 -14.48
N GLU A 195 9.57 3.34 -15.19
CA GLU A 195 10.22 4.60 -14.88
C GLU A 195 9.84 5.65 -15.89
N PHE A 196 9.57 6.85 -15.39
CA PHE A 196 9.43 8.07 -16.18
C PHE A 196 10.37 9.14 -15.61
N ARG A 197 11.10 9.81 -16.48
CA ARG A 197 11.95 10.96 -16.08
C ARG A 197 11.30 12.24 -16.52
N LEU A 198 11.03 13.12 -15.57
CA LEU A 198 10.37 14.40 -15.78
C LEU A 198 11.34 15.56 -15.59
N LEU A 199 11.21 16.58 -16.41
CA LEU A 199 11.94 17.83 -16.25
C LEU A 199 11.09 18.79 -15.40
N LEU A 200 11.46 18.99 -14.13
CA LEU A 200 10.77 19.93 -13.23
C LEU A 200 11.21 21.37 -13.49
N ALA A 201 12.52 21.58 -13.72
CA ALA A 201 13.13 22.85 -14.04
C ALA A 201 14.45 22.59 -14.81
N PRO A 202 15.07 23.59 -15.43
CA PRO A 202 16.37 23.40 -16.05
C PRO A 202 17.38 22.73 -15.14
N LYS A 203 17.88 21.56 -15.54
CA LYS A 203 18.80 20.69 -14.79
C LYS A 203 18.20 19.99 -13.55
N ASP A 204 16.90 20.11 -13.28
CA ASP A 204 16.22 19.40 -12.20
C ASP A 204 15.32 18.31 -12.77
N THR A 205 15.74 17.06 -12.61
CA THR A 205 15.03 15.87 -13.10
C THR A 205 14.42 15.12 -11.93
N LEU A 206 13.13 14.81 -12.06
CA LEU A 206 12.41 13.90 -11.17
C LEU A 206 12.28 12.52 -11.82
N ILE A 207 12.60 11.48 -11.08
CA ILE A 207 12.33 10.09 -11.45
C ILE A 207 11.02 9.68 -10.80
N VAL A 208 10.01 9.40 -11.63
CA VAL A 208 8.73 8.84 -11.18
C VAL A 208 8.73 7.36 -11.51
N LEU A 209 8.55 6.53 -10.48
CA LEU A 209 8.38 5.10 -10.61
C LEU A 209 6.91 4.76 -10.39
N ASN A 210 6.36 3.93 -11.27
CA ASN A 210 5.00 3.43 -11.19
C ASN A 210 5.06 1.90 -11.18
N CYS A 211 4.58 1.24 -10.12
CA CYS A 211 4.67 -0.20 -10.00
C CYS A 211 3.34 -0.84 -9.60
N HIS A 212 3.19 -2.11 -10.00
CA HIS A 212 2.11 -2.98 -9.56
C HIS A 212 2.72 -4.35 -9.26
N LEU A 213 2.70 -4.74 -7.99
CA LEU A 213 3.29 -5.99 -7.52
C LEU A 213 2.24 -7.12 -7.51
N GLN A 214 2.70 -8.35 -7.36
CA GLN A 214 1.85 -9.54 -7.38
C GLN A 214 0.70 -9.45 -6.38
N SER A 215 -0.53 -9.60 -6.87
CA SER A 215 -1.73 -9.69 -6.05
C SER A 215 -1.77 -10.97 -5.20
N MET A 216 -2.74 -11.08 -4.29
CA MET A 216 -2.89 -12.26 -3.42
C MET A 216 -3.34 -13.52 -4.16
N MET A 217 -3.56 -13.48 -5.47
CA MET A 217 -4.02 -14.60 -6.32
C MET A 217 -5.35 -15.21 -5.87
N LEU A 218 -6.19 -14.45 -5.18
CA LEU A 218 -7.50 -14.92 -4.72
C LEU A 218 -8.53 -14.70 -5.82
N SER A 219 -9.16 -15.80 -6.27
CA SER A 219 -10.32 -15.74 -7.15
C SER A 219 -11.57 -15.26 -6.40
N GLN A 220 -12.64 -14.92 -7.13
CA GLN A 220 -13.91 -14.59 -6.50
C GLN A 220 -14.42 -15.73 -5.61
N GLU A 221 -14.29 -16.99 -6.04
CA GLU A 221 -14.63 -18.17 -5.25
C GLU A 221 -13.81 -18.28 -3.95
N ASP A 222 -12.52 -17.90 -3.98
CA ASP A 222 -11.68 -17.86 -2.77
C ASP A 222 -12.14 -16.78 -1.79
N ARG A 223 -12.54 -15.61 -2.30
CA ARG A 223 -13.08 -14.51 -1.49
C ARG A 223 -14.41 -14.88 -0.86
N ASP A 224 -15.31 -15.49 -1.64
CA ASP A 224 -16.60 -16.00 -1.13
C ASP A 224 -16.38 -17.08 -0.06
N SER A 225 -15.44 -17.99 -0.31
CA SER A 225 -15.05 -19.03 0.66
C SER A 225 -14.50 -18.42 1.96
N TYR A 226 -13.69 -17.34 1.89
CA TYR A 226 -13.23 -16.63 3.07
C TYR A 226 -14.38 -16.02 3.87
N HIS A 227 -15.37 -15.42 3.20
CA HIS A 227 -16.57 -14.89 3.86
C HIS A 227 -17.38 -15.97 4.57
N TYR A 228 -17.51 -17.18 3.96
CA TYR A 228 -18.17 -18.32 4.59
C TYR A 228 -17.39 -18.81 5.80
N LEU A 229 -16.06 -18.92 5.73
CA LEU A 229 -15.22 -19.32 6.86
C LEU A 229 -15.39 -18.42 8.09
N VAL A 230 -15.61 -17.12 7.88
CA VAL A 230 -15.79 -16.16 8.98
C VAL A 230 -17.21 -16.21 9.54
N LYS A 231 -18.23 -16.48 8.72
CA LYS A 231 -19.64 -16.41 9.12
C LYS A 231 -20.20 -17.75 9.60
N ASP A 232 -19.82 -18.85 8.96
CA ASP A 232 -20.36 -20.19 9.25
C ASP A 232 -19.31 -21.27 8.93
N PRO A 233 -18.45 -21.64 9.89
CA PRO A 233 -17.45 -22.68 9.71
C PRO A 233 -18.11 -24.05 9.44
N THR A 234 -17.89 -24.58 8.23
CA THR A 234 -18.42 -25.87 7.77
C THR A 234 -17.35 -26.96 7.83
N GLU A 235 -17.72 -28.22 7.52
CA GLU A 235 -16.81 -29.39 7.47
C GLU A 235 -15.61 -29.23 6.53
N ASN A 236 -15.71 -28.35 5.50
CA ASN A 236 -14.64 -28.08 4.54
C ASN A 236 -13.68 -26.94 4.96
N THR A 237 -13.82 -26.42 6.19
CA THR A 237 -13.04 -25.26 6.69
C THR A 237 -11.53 -25.48 6.61
N GLU A 238 -11.04 -26.68 6.94
CA GLU A 238 -9.60 -26.98 6.94
C GLU A 238 -9.02 -26.98 5.52
N ALA A 239 -9.65 -27.64 4.57
CA ALA A 239 -9.19 -27.71 3.18
C ALA A 239 -9.18 -26.30 2.54
N THR A 240 -10.21 -25.51 2.76
CA THR A 240 -10.32 -24.13 2.28
C THR A 240 -9.25 -23.24 2.91
N SER A 241 -9.04 -23.32 4.22
CA SER A 241 -8.00 -22.57 4.92
C SER A 241 -6.60 -22.91 4.42
N ARG A 242 -6.30 -24.19 4.21
CA ARG A 242 -5.02 -24.63 3.62
C ARG A 242 -4.82 -24.12 2.21
N ARG A 243 -5.87 -24.13 1.37
CA ARG A 243 -5.83 -23.60 0.00
C ARG A 243 -5.55 -22.10 -0.01
N LEU A 244 -6.28 -21.31 0.79
CA LEU A 244 -6.07 -19.87 0.92
C LEU A 244 -4.67 -19.54 1.45
N PHE A 245 -4.24 -20.23 2.51
CA PHE A 245 -2.89 -20.08 3.05
C PHE A 245 -1.80 -20.33 2.01
N SER A 246 -1.95 -21.41 1.21
CA SER A 246 -1.01 -21.76 0.16
C SER A 246 -0.93 -20.68 -0.93
N LYS A 247 -2.10 -20.21 -1.41
CA LYS A 247 -2.16 -19.14 -2.44
C LYS A 247 -1.53 -17.85 -1.96
N ILE A 248 -1.89 -17.37 -0.76
CA ILE A 248 -1.35 -16.13 -0.18
C ILE A 248 0.16 -16.27 0.06
N SER A 249 0.62 -17.42 0.55
CA SER A 249 2.05 -17.68 0.76
C SER A 249 2.83 -17.66 -0.55
N GLN A 250 2.29 -18.29 -1.61
CA GLN A 250 2.89 -18.28 -2.94
C GLN A 250 2.95 -16.87 -3.53
N ALA A 251 1.85 -16.12 -3.45
CA ALA A 251 1.80 -14.73 -3.89
C ALA A 251 2.82 -13.85 -3.15
N ALA A 252 2.97 -14.03 -1.84
CA ALA A 252 3.95 -13.32 -1.04
C ALA A 252 5.39 -13.65 -1.44
N SER A 253 5.67 -14.92 -1.82
CA SER A 253 6.98 -15.34 -2.31
C SER A 253 7.34 -14.65 -3.62
N ILE A 254 6.44 -14.67 -4.61
CA ILE A 254 6.62 -14.01 -5.91
C ILE A 254 6.81 -12.49 -5.69
N ARG A 255 5.96 -11.87 -4.88
CA ARG A 255 6.04 -10.44 -4.56
C ARG A 255 7.38 -10.07 -3.90
N ALA A 256 7.93 -10.96 -3.06
CA ALA A 256 9.24 -10.74 -2.44
C ALA A 256 10.37 -10.77 -3.46
N GLU A 257 10.30 -11.60 -4.50
CA GLU A 257 11.26 -11.60 -5.60
C GLU A 257 11.16 -10.33 -6.44
N GLN A 258 9.94 -9.90 -6.78
CA GLN A 258 9.67 -8.66 -7.50
C GLN A 258 10.19 -7.43 -6.74
N VAL A 259 9.97 -7.38 -5.43
CA VAL A 259 10.43 -6.26 -4.62
C VAL A 259 11.95 -6.20 -4.49
N GLU A 260 12.66 -7.33 -4.52
CA GLU A 260 14.13 -7.31 -4.56
C GLU A 260 14.65 -6.70 -5.86
N ILE A 261 14.04 -7.01 -7.01
CA ILE A 261 14.42 -6.39 -8.29
C ILE A 261 14.20 -4.87 -8.22
N LEU A 262 13.02 -4.43 -7.76
CA LEU A 262 12.69 -3.02 -7.62
C LEU A 262 13.61 -2.31 -6.61
N ALA A 263 13.90 -2.93 -5.48
CA ALA A 263 14.74 -2.37 -4.45
C ALA A 263 16.21 -2.24 -4.89
N ASN A 264 16.75 -3.24 -5.59
CA ASN A 264 18.09 -3.17 -6.16
C ASN A 264 18.19 -2.03 -7.19
N TYR A 265 17.12 -1.82 -7.97
CA TYR A 265 17.03 -0.69 -8.87
C TYR A 265 17.01 0.65 -8.11
N LEU A 266 16.19 0.78 -7.08
CA LEU A 266 16.15 1.95 -6.21
C LEU A 266 17.49 2.22 -5.52
N ASP A 267 18.19 1.18 -5.08
CA ASP A 267 19.53 1.29 -4.47
C ASP A 267 20.54 1.88 -5.47
N SER A 268 20.42 1.59 -6.77
CA SER A 268 21.23 2.22 -7.83
C SER A 268 20.92 3.69 -8.08
N LEU A 269 19.74 4.14 -7.65
CA LEU A 269 19.27 5.53 -7.78
C LEU A 269 19.41 6.33 -6.47
N ARG A 270 20.06 5.76 -5.45
CA ARG A 270 20.19 6.40 -4.13
C ARG A 270 20.74 7.82 -4.23
N GLY A 271 20.11 8.75 -3.52
CA GLY A 271 20.44 10.18 -3.58
C GLY A 271 19.84 10.94 -4.78
N ARG A 272 19.06 10.26 -5.64
CA ARG A 272 18.31 10.92 -6.71
C ARG A 272 16.97 11.45 -6.23
N ASN A 273 16.41 12.36 -6.99
CA ASN A 273 15.07 12.88 -6.78
C ASN A 273 14.03 11.87 -7.29
N ILE A 274 13.34 11.17 -6.38
CA ILE A 274 12.47 10.04 -6.69
C ILE A 274 11.10 10.25 -6.05
N ILE A 275 10.04 9.92 -6.80
CA ILE A 275 8.71 9.60 -6.32
C ILE A 275 8.37 8.19 -6.82
N LEU A 276 7.90 7.32 -5.95
CA LEU A 276 7.43 5.99 -6.29
C LEU A 276 5.95 5.88 -5.92
N CYS A 277 5.13 5.58 -6.92
CA CYS A 277 3.70 5.33 -6.79
C CYS A 277 3.41 3.87 -7.13
N GLY A 278 2.39 3.29 -6.53
CA GLY A 278 1.90 2.00 -7.01
C GLY A 278 1.13 1.20 -5.99
N ASP A 279 0.53 0.15 -6.54
CA ASP A 279 -0.11 -0.91 -5.78
C ASP A 279 0.92 -1.97 -5.39
N PHE A 280 1.23 -2.04 -4.10
CA PHE A 280 2.18 -3.02 -3.58
C PHE A 280 1.53 -4.37 -3.30
N ASN A 281 0.20 -4.44 -3.34
CA ASN A 281 -0.58 -5.64 -3.03
C ASN A 281 -0.20 -6.27 -1.67
N ASP A 282 0.33 -5.46 -0.75
CA ASP A 282 0.81 -5.90 0.57
C ASP A 282 0.55 -4.84 1.64
N SER A 283 0.45 -5.30 2.89
CA SER A 283 0.25 -4.45 4.06
C SER A 283 1.42 -3.47 4.27
N PRO A 284 1.18 -2.30 4.90
CA PRO A 284 2.25 -1.40 5.32
C PRO A 284 3.26 -2.05 6.29
N VAL A 285 2.81 -3.06 7.04
CA VAL A 285 3.67 -3.88 7.91
C VAL A 285 3.94 -5.20 7.21
N SER A 286 4.80 -5.16 6.20
CA SER A 286 5.21 -6.32 5.39
C SER A 286 6.68 -6.24 5.02
N TYR A 287 7.21 -7.37 4.54
CA TYR A 287 8.54 -7.42 3.93
C TYR A 287 8.65 -6.47 2.73
N THR A 288 7.64 -6.50 1.86
CA THR A 288 7.54 -5.69 0.64
C THR A 288 7.71 -4.19 0.93
N HIS A 289 6.83 -3.64 1.77
CA HIS A 289 6.87 -2.22 2.12
C HIS A 289 8.20 -1.85 2.81
N ARG A 290 8.63 -2.65 3.80
CA ARG A 290 9.88 -2.41 4.51
C ARG A 290 11.09 -2.42 3.57
N ARG A 291 11.15 -3.35 2.62
CA ARG A 291 12.28 -3.48 1.69
C ARG A 291 12.40 -2.26 0.77
N ILE A 292 11.27 -1.77 0.25
CA ILE A 292 11.25 -0.55 -0.58
C ILE A 292 11.67 0.68 0.24
N VAL A 293 11.12 0.85 1.45
CA VAL A 293 11.49 1.97 2.33
C VAL A 293 12.99 1.91 2.69
N SER A 294 13.56 0.72 2.90
CA SER A 294 14.99 0.56 3.22
C SER A 294 15.93 0.98 2.09
N SER A 295 15.43 1.15 0.86
CA SER A 295 16.19 1.70 -0.27
C SER A 295 16.32 3.24 -0.25
N GLY A 296 15.93 3.88 0.85
CA GLY A 296 16.09 5.32 1.05
C GLY A 296 14.87 6.14 0.64
N LEU A 297 13.68 5.53 0.61
CA LEU A 297 12.43 6.23 0.39
C LEU A 297 11.62 6.37 1.69
N ASN A 298 10.78 7.38 1.74
CA ASN A 298 9.89 7.71 2.84
C ASN A 298 8.44 7.51 2.40
N ASP A 299 7.64 6.86 3.22
CA ASP A 299 6.22 6.69 2.98
C ASP A 299 5.47 7.99 3.33
N ALA A 300 4.84 8.61 2.33
CA ALA A 300 4.11 9.86 2.48
C ALA A 300 2.91 9.72 3.43
N PHE A 301 2.19 8.59 3.39
CA PHE A 301 1.05 8.36 4.27
C PHE A 301 1.49 8.18 5.72
N THR A 302 2.53 7.43 5.98
CA THR A 302 3.10 7.30 7.34
C THR A 302 3.55 8.65 7.91
N ARG A 303 4.04 9.58 7.06
CA ARG A 303 4.58 10.87 7.50
C ARG A 303 3.57 12.01 7.56
N SER A 304 2.46 11.95 6.81
CA SER A 304 1.49 13.05 6.73
C SER A 304 0.03 12.64 6.63
N GLY A 305 -0.26 11.34 6.58
CA GLY A 305 -1.62 10.80 6.63
C GLY A 305 -2.06 10.42 8.04
N ASN A 306 -3.32 10.03 8.18
CA ASN A 306 -3.91 9.63 9.46
C ASN A 306 -4.82 8.40 9.30
N GLY A 307 -4.80 7.53 10.31
CA GLY A 307 -5.67 6.37 10.37
C GLY A 307 -5.15 5.19 9.54
N LEU A 308 -6.05 4.27 9.16
CA LEU A 308 -5.71 3.03 8.45
C LEU A 308 -5.38 3.25 6.97
N GLY A 309 -5.98 4.27 6.34
CA GLY A 309 -5.77 4.57 4.93
C GLY A 309 -6.22 3.43 4.01
N ARG A 310 -7.39 2.82 4.29
CA ARG A 310 -7.92 1.72 3.47
C ARG A 310 -7.97 2.13 2.00
N SER A 311 -7.14 1.51 1.17
CA SER A 311 -7.11 1.77 -0.28
C SER A 311 -7.78 0.66 -1.11
N PHE A 312 -7.83 -0.58 -0.62
CA PHE A 312 -8.61 -1.65 -1.24
C PHE A 312 -10.03 -1.65 -0.66
N ASN A 313 -11.06 -1.54 -1.53
CA ASN A 313 -12.44 -1.31 -1.10
C ASN A 313 -13.33 -2.56 -1.16
N ARG A 314 -12.82 -3.69 -1.62
CA ARG A 314 -13.57 -4.96 -1.66
C ARG A 314 -13.33 -5.76 -0.39
N ASP A 315 -14.32 -6.59 -0.07
CA ASP A 315 -14.30 -7.49 1.08
C ASP A 315 -14.20 -6.77 2.45
N ALA A 316 -14.13 -7.53 3.51
CA ALA A 316 -13.93 -7.02 4.87
C ALA A 316 -12.46 -6.65 5.17
N ILE A 317 -11.60 -6.61 4.13
CA ILE A 317 -10.17 -6.34 4.29
C ILE A 317 -9.96 -4.84 4.40
N VAL A 318 -9.51 -4.39 5.58
CA VAL A 318 -9.21 -2.97 5.83
C VAL A 318 -7.70 -2.81 5.84
N VAL A 319 -7.14 -2.55 4.66
CA VAL A 319 -5.69 -2.42 4.49
C VAL A 319 -5.36 -1.36 3.44
N ARG A 320 -4.24 -0.68 3.63
CA ARG A 320 -3.62 0.19 2.63
C ARG A 320 -2.61 -0.64 1.85
N ILE A 321 -2.83 -0.82 0.57
CA ILE A 321 -1.91 -1.53 -0.34
C ILE A 321 -1.35 -0.60 -1.42
N ASP A 322 -2.01 0.53 -1.68
CA ASP A 322 -1.53 1.57 -2.55
C ASP A 322 -0.66 2.56 -1.79
N ASN A 323 0.44 2.98 -2.40
CA ASN A 323 1.47 3.75 -1.72
C ASN A 323 2.03 4.86 -2.61
N ILE A 324 2.39 5.98 -1.98
CA ILE A 324 3.24 7.03 -2.56
C ILE A 324 4.45 7.19 -1.64
N LEU A 325 5.64 6.87 -2.16
CA LEU A 325 6.89 7.06 -1.46
C LEU A 325 7.73 8.12 -2.17
N HIS A 326 8.59 8.78 -1.42
CA HIS A 326 9.44 9.84 -1.93
C HIS A 326 10.85 9.79 -1.33
N SER A 327 11.84 10.29 -2.06
CA SER A 327 13.20 10.53 -1.56
C SER A 327 13.23 11.72 -0.60
N ASP A 328 14.33 11.91 0.12
CA ASP A 328 14.53 13.02 1.07
C ASP A 328 14.47 14.41 0.44
N HIS A 329 14.39 14.49 -0.90
CA HIS A 329 14.17 15.74 -1.62
C HIS A 329 12.79 16.35 -1.42
N TRP A 330 11.86 15.60 -0.79
CA TRP A 330 10.46 16.01 -0.65
C TRP A 330 10.00 15.90 0.79
N LYS A 331 9.11 16.79 1.18
CA LYS A 331 8.37 16.75 2.42
C LYS A 331 6.88 16.57 2.11
N PRO A 332 6.22 15.52 2.63
CA PRO A 332 4.82 15.26 2.35
C PRO A 332 3.89 16.04 3.26
N TYR A 333 2.70 16.37 2.74
CA TYR A 333 1.59 17.00 3.45
C TYR A 333 0.28 16.34 3.06
N GLY A 334 -0.60 16.12 4.02
CA GLY A 334 -1.99 15.74 3.82
C GLY A 334 -2.19 14.47 2.99
N ALA A 335 -1.35 13.45 3.16
CA ALA A 335 -1.55 12.18 2.46
C ALA A 335 -2.89 11.58 2.84
N THR A 336 -3.69 11.22 1.84
CA THR A 336 -5.10 10.82 2.01
C THR A 336 -5.43 9.73 1.01
N VAL A 337 -6.21 8.76 1.46
CA VAL A 337 -6.95 7.84 0.58
C VAL A 337 -8.33 8.46 0.37
N ASP A 338 -8.68 8.70 -0.88
CA ASP A 338 -9.93 9.38 -1.26
C ASP A 338 -11.02 8.35 -1.56
N ASN A 339 -11.94 8.19 -0.63
CA ASN A 339 -13.08 7.29 -0.77
C ASN A 339 -14.35 7.96 -1.32
N SER A 340 -14.22 9.14 -1.92
CA SER A 340 -15.33 9.82 -2.58
C SER A 340 -15.71 9.19 -3.93
N ILE A 341 -14.83 8.36 -4.50
CA ILE A 341 -15.05 7.59 -5.72
C ILE A 341 -15.02 6.09 -5.44
N ASP A 342 -15.99 5.34 -5.97
CA ASP A 342 -16.12 3.87 -5.82
C ASP A 342 -16.26 3.16 -7.18
N ALA A 343 -15.59 3.70 -8.21
CA ALA A 343 -15.64 3.14 -9.56
C ALA A 343 -14.59 2.04 -9.83
N SER A 344 -13.57 1.91 -8.98
CA SER A 344 -12.57 0.85 -8.97
C SER A 344 -12.72 0.01 -7.71
N ASP A 345 -12.09 -1.15 -7.64
CA ASP A 345 -11.91 -1.91 -6.39
C ASP A 345 -10.79 -1.36 -5.50
N HIS A 346 -10.14 -0.28 -5.95
CA HIS A 346 -9.24 0.54 -5.16
C HIS A 346 -9.78 1.97 -5.02
N TYR A 347 -9.45 2.60 -3.90
CA TYR A 347 -9.55 4.04 -3.72
C TYR A 347 -8.24 4.72 -4.10
N PRO A 348 -8.27 5.86 -4.83
CA PRO A 348 -7.05 6.60 -5.13
C PRO A 348 -6.38 7.12 -3.86
N ILE A 349 -5.06 7.16 -3.85
CA ILE A 349 -4.26 7.79 -2.81
C ILE A 349 -3.56 9.01 -3.37
N PHE A 350 -3.55 10.12 -2.64
CA PHE A 350 -2.82 11.31 -3.02
C PHE A 350 -2.07 11.93 -1.84
N THR A 351 -1.08 12.74 -2.15
CA THR A 351 -0.33 13.57 -1.21
C THR A 351 0.14 14.86 -1.88
N TYR A 352 0.43 15.87 -1.09
CA TYR A 352 1.11 17.07 -1.54
C TYR A 352 2.58 16.99 -1.14
N LEU A 353 3.47 17.27 -2.08
CA LEU A 353 4.91 17.19 -1.87
C LEU A 353 5.53 18.55 -2.09
N VAL A 354 6.29 19.03 -1.12
CA VAL A 354 7.05 20.27 -1.20
C VAL A 354 8.53 19.94 -1.36
N ARG A 355 9.20 20.65 -2.27
CA ARG A 355 10.62 20.48 -2.47
C ARG A 355 11.40 20.93 -1.23
N CYS A 356 12.21 20.05 -0.66
CA CYS A 356 13.16 20.46 0.36
C CYS A 356 14.26 21.30 -0.27
N SER A 357 14.60 22.41 0.36
CA SER A 357 15.84 23.13 -0.01
C SER A 357 16.99 22.15 0.07
N ALA A 358 17.87 22.15 -0.93
CA ALA A 358 19.09 21.35 -0.86
C ALA A 358 19.83 21.68 0.44
N PRO A 359 20.36 20.67 1.19
CA PRO A 359 21.12 20.90 2.39
C PRO A 359 22.38 21.72 2.12
#